data_cd9b6743e986a576dad506639fb01c47
#
_entry.id   cd9b6743e986a576dad506639fb01c47
#
_cell.length_a   1.000
_cell.length_b   1.000
_cell.length_c   1.000
_cell.angle_alpha   90.00
_cell.angle_beta   90.00
_cell.angle_gamma   90.00
#
_symmetry.space_group_name_H-M   'P 1'
#
loop_
_entity.id
_entity.type
_entity.pdbx_description
1 polymer ?
#
loop_
_entity_poly.entity_id
_entity_poly.type
_entity_poly.pdbx_seq_one_letter_code
_entity_poly.pdbx_strand_id
1 'polypeptide(L)'
;MGSGVYLTWVVSAMALGVLLMPFLKPPWQKINMVGFIDFIRRYWAHIALVFSIYVWKDILDKLDRLIMANTGIEATPWIYAIEGDMVLWVQQLFQSDLLTTVLTHFYVLGYMLVCYISVLYFAYFDDRWMSDRSSLAIFYVYALAVPFYLFFNVRVTGDHIPEMATLAYDLTPEINDWFTRIDPFTNGMPSLHIGIPFAVWLSLVKWDKDRRWARYRLFIAGYIWLTGFTIIYLGIHWFLDIIGGMVVAYIAVSLSEKSQIVWKVLDERTFNSRLVILFTSRERTYKWLKQGLKNVKNSLSSPTSRETGIAIFVVLILTSSIIVWDVTHQELPVGGVNSPLQTTAADGWLVSLDNRTEGVTLVVTELANPTFEIIPSQPLLDINSTFDTAWDYVAMANDSNIWIIDLTNLNAEPWILPADNATSIRLAEWPGYGVVVLLIENDILRGMTLDGDEVPLPQAPSNSELLILSVHENKLALTYSDKPAIIRLGQIGRTSLFDSGSYHGA
;
A
#
# COMPACT_ATOMS: atom_id res chain seq x y z
N MET A 1 -7.64 1.93 -10.26
CA MET A 1 -7.37 1.06 -11.42
C MET A 1 -6.14 0.15 -11.30
N GLY A 2 -5.35 0.21 -10.24
CA GLY A 2 -4.17 -0.66 -10.02
C GLY A 2 -4.42 -2.18 -9.87
N SER A 3 -5.67 -2.65 -9.98
CA SER A 3 -6.00 -4.07 -9.83
C SER A 3 -5.47 -4.98 -10.95
N GLY A 4 -5.19 -4.44 -12.14
CA GLY A 4 -4.73 -5.22 -13.29
C GLY A 4 -3.28 -5.69 -13.15
N VAL A 5 -2.38 -4.81 -12.74
CA VAL A 5 -0.95 -5.14 -12.56
C VAL A 5 -0.77 -6.14 -11.41
N TYR A 6 -1.44 -5.91 -10.29
CA TYR A 6 -1.42 -6.83 -9.15
C TYR A 6 -1.90 -8.24 -9.51
N LEU A 7 -3.04 -8.33 -10.21
CA LEU A 7 -3.57 -9.62 -10.64
C LEU A 7 -2.59 -10.33 -11.59
N THR A 8 -1.94 -9.61 -12.48
CA THR A 8 -0.92 -10.15 -13.37
C THR A 8 0.25 -10.74 -12.59
N TRP A 9 0.76 -10.05 -11.56
CA TRP A 9 1.82 -10.57 -10.71
C TRP A 9 1.40 -11.81 -9.92
N VAL A 10 0.21 -11.82 -9.32
CA VAL A 10 -0.32 -12.98 -8.60
C VAL A 10 -0.45 -14.20 -9.52
N VAL A 11 -1.09 -14.03 -10.69
CA VAL A 11 -1.26 -15.11 -11.67
C VAL A 11 0.09 -15.60 -12.18
N SER A 12 1.01 -14.69 -12.47
CA SER A 12 2.37 -15.03 -12.92
C SER A 12 3.17 -15.77 -11.85
N ALA A 13 3.08 -15.35 -10.57
CA ALA A 13 3.72 -16.05 -9.46
C ALA A 13 3.17 -17.47 -9.28
N MET A 14 1.86 -17.64 -9.38
CA MET A 14 1.21 -18.97 -9.30
C MET A 14 1.61 -19.86 -10.48
N ALA A 15 1.58 -19.33 -11.71
CA ALA A 15 1.98 -20.06 -12.91
C ALA A 15 3.47 -20.47 -12.84
N LEU A 16 4.35 -19.54 -12.44
CA LEU A 16 5.76 -19.82 -12.26
C LEU A 16 5.99 -20.85 -11.16
N GLY A 17 5.23 -20.81 -10.07
CA GLY A 17 5.27 -21.83 -9.02
C GLY A 17 4.94 -23.22 -9.56
N VAL A 18 3.93 -23.36 -10.41
CA VAL A 18 3.60 -24.64 -11.06
C VAL A 18 4.72 -25.08 -12.01
N LEU A 19 5.27 -24.16 -12.82
CA LEU A 19 6.36 -24.46 -13.75
C LEU A 19 7.67 -24.86 -13.05
N LEU A 20 7.97 -24.29 -11.90
CA LEU A 20 9.16 -24.61 -11.11
C LEU A 20 9.03 -25.91 -10.30
N MET A 21 7.81 -26.37 -10.04
CA MET A 21 7.53 -27.53 -9.21
C MET A 21 8.33 -28.81 -9.64
N PRO A 22 8.43 -29.18 -10.92
CA PRO A 22 9.20 -30.35 -11.34
C PRO A 22 10.69 -30.29 -10.95
N PHE A 23 11.25 -29.09 -10.90
CA PHE A 23 12.67 -28.86 -10.61
C PHE A 23 12.97 -28.77 -9.10
N LEU A 24 12.02 -28.22 -8.34
CA LEU A 24 12.18 -27.89 -6.91
C LEU A 24 11.63 -28.95 -5.97
N LYS A 25 10.79 -29.86 -6.46
CA LYS A 25 10.21 -30.97 -5.67
C LYS A 25 11.26 -31.95 -5.14
N PRO A 26 10.95 -32.74 -4.11
CA PRO A 26 11.77 -33.88 -3.71
C PRO A 26 12.01 -34.83 -4.91
N PRO A 27 13.26 -35.32 -5.13
CA PRO A 27 13.61 -36.08 -6.34
C PRO A 27 12.78 -37.32 -6.62
N TRP A 28 12.36 -38.01 -5.57
CA TRP A 28 11.60 -39.28 -5.69
C TRP A 28 10.07 -39.06 -5.73
N GLN A 29 9.58 -37.87 -5.49
CA GLN A 29 8.15 -37.56 -5.51
C GLN A 29 7.65 -37.36 -6.95
N LYS A 30 6.45 -37.89 -7.23
CA LYS A 30 5.73 -37.67 -8.48
C LYS A 30 4.68 -36.58 -8.30
N ILE A 31 4.48 -35.75 -9.30
CA ILE A 31 3.39 -34.78 -9.34
C ILE A 31 2.12 -35.56 -9.66
N ASN A 32 1.14 -35.52 -8.76
CA ASN A 32 -0.14 -36.21 -8.93
C ASN A 32 -1.31 -35.25 -8.65
N MET A 33 -2.10 -34.97 -9.66
CA MET A 33 -3.25 -34.08 -9.58
C MET A 33 -4.44 -34.64 -8.78
N VAL A 34 -4.51 -35.96 -8.62
CA VAL A 34 -5.66 -36.65 -7.98
C VAL A 34 -5.76 -36.34 -6.48
N GLY A 35 -4.67 -35.92 -5.85
CA GLY A 35 -4.61 -35.62 -4.42
C GLY A 35 -4.93 -34.17 -4.04
N PHE A 36 -5.31 -33.30 -4.97
CA PHE A 36 -5.45 -31.86 -4.71
C PHE A 36 -6.53 -31.52 -3.67
N ILE A 37 -7.66 -32.19 -3.70
CA ILE A 37 -8.75 -32.02 -2.72
C ILE A 37 -8.31 -32.50 -1.33
N ASP A 38 -7.64 -33.64 -1.26
CA ASP A 38 -7.09 -34.15 -0.01
C ASP A 38 -5.98 -33.28 0.56
N PHE A 39 -5.19 -32.68 -0.30
CA PHE A 39 -4.17 -31.70 0.06
C PHE A 39 -4.82 -30.47 0.74
N ILE A 40 -5.80 -29.83 0.10
CA ILE A 40 -6.51 -28.68 0.67
C ILE A 40 -7.16 -29.07 2.00
N ARG A 41 -7.82 -30.21 2.07
CA ARG A 41 -8.48 -30.69 3.29
C ARG A 41 -7.50 -30.88 4.45
N ARG A 42 -6.31 -31.41 4.20
CA ARG A 42 -5.32 -31.68 5.25
C ARG A 42 -4.53 -30.44 5.66
N TYR A 43 -4.32 -29.50 4.75
CA TYR A 43 -3.43 -28.37 4.94
C TYR A 43 -4.12 -26.99 4.94
N TRP A 44 -5.45 -26.97 4.94
CA TRP A 44 -6.20 -25.70 4.94
C TRP A 44 -5.77 -24.73 6.05
N ALA A 45 -5.47 -25.25 7.26
CA ALA A 45 -5.07 -24.42 8.39
C ALA A 45 -3.70 -23.77 8.19
N HIS A 46 -2.76 -24.44 7.51
CA HIS A 46 -1.46 -23.86 7.16
C HIS A 46 -1.61 -22.75 6.14
N ILE A 47 -2.43 -23.01 5.13
CA ILE A 47 -2.76 -22.03 4.09
C ILE A 47 -3.46 -20.82 4.74
N ALA A 48 -4.50 -21.06 5.53
CA ALA A 48 -5.25 -20.01 6.21
C ALA A 48 -4.37 -19.17 7.15
N LEU A 49 -3.42 -19.79 7.88
CA LEU A 49 -2.51 -19.10 8.76
C LEU A 49 -1.63 -18.09 7.98
N VAL A 50 -1.05 -18.51 6.84
CA VAL A 50 -0.21 -17.63 6.04
C VAL A 50 -1.05 -16.58 5.33
N PHE A 51 -2.21 -16.93 4.80
CA PHE A 51 -3.11 -15.95 4.18
C PHE A 51 -3.71 -14.95 5.19
N SER A 52 -3.80 -15.29 6.48
CA SER A 52 -4.27 -14.36 7.51
C SER A 52 -3.38 -13.11 7.63
N ILE A 53 -2.11 -13.20 7.22
CA ILE A 53 -1.17 -12.08 7.20
C ILE A 53 -1.72 -10.92 6.34
N TYR A 54 -2.39 -11.21 5.22
CA TYR A 54 -2.98 -10.17 4.38
C TYR A 54 -4.06 -9.36 5.08
N VAL A 55 -4.90 -10.02 5.89
CA VAL A 55 -5.95 -9.35 6.66
C VAL A 55 -5.35 -8.44 7.72
N TRP A 56 -4.30 -8.92 8.39
CA TRP A 56 -3.62 -8.15 9.43
C TRP A 56 -2.85 -6.95 8.86
N LYS A 57 -2.28 -7.12 7.66
CA LYS A 57 -1.48 -6.07 7.02
C LYS A 57 -2.28 -4.77 6.83
N ASP A 58 -3.48 -4.84 6.27
CA ASP A 58 -4.32 -3.66 6.03
C ASP A 58 -4.65 -2.90 7.33
N ILE A 59 -4.92 -3.63 8.41
CA ILE A 59 -5.18 -3.04 9.74
C ILE A 59 -3.90 -2.37 10.28
N LEU A 60 -2.75 -3.02 10.12
CA LEU A 60 -1.48 -2.51 10.62
C LEU A 60 -1.01 -1.27 9.87
N ASP A 61 -1.17 -1.24 8.55
CA ASP A 61 -0.79 -0.08 7.73
C ASP A 61 -1.63 1.16 8.10
N LYS A 62 -2.91 0.98 8.43
CA LYS A 62 -3.76 2.07 8.93
C LYS A 62 -3.33 2.55 10.32
N LEU A 63 -3.01 1.61 11.21
CA LEU A 63 -2.57 1.91 12.56
C LEU A 63 -1.19 2.60 12.57
N ASP A 64 -0.27 2.18 11.71
CA ASP A 64 1.03 2.78 11.52
C ASP A 64 0.92 4.25 11.12
N ARG A 65 0.16 4.55 10.06
CA ARG A 65 -0.08 5.93 9.61
C ARG A 65 -0.65 6.81 10.73
N LEU A 66 -1.59 6.25 11.51
CA LEU A 66 -2.19 6.98 12.62
C LEU A 66 -1.18 7.26 13.74
N ILE A 67 -0.33 6.30 14.11
CA ILE A 67 0.70 6.46 15.14
C ILE A 67 1.74 7.48 14.67
N MET A 68 2.21 7.37 13.42
CA MET A 68 3.17 8.33 12.88
C MET A 68 2.61 9.75 12.85
N ALA A 69 1.40 9.94 12.36
CA ALA A 69 0.75 11.25 12.33
C ALA A 69 0.62 11.90 13.71
N ASN A 70 0.46 11.11 14.77
CA ASN A 70 0.28 11.63 16.12
C ASN A 70 1.56 11.72 16.95
N THR A 71 2.61 10.97 16.61
CA THR A 71 3.82 10.87 17.44
C THR A 71 5.07 11.43 16.77
N GLY A 72 5.13 11.42 15.43
CA GLY A 72 6.32 11.81 14.69
C GLY A 72 7.55 10.93 14.98
N ILE A 73 7.36 9.72 15.54
CA ILE A 73 8.48 8.83 15.87
C ILE A 73 9.07 8.26 14.60
N GLU A 74 10.32 8.61 14.34
CA GLU A 74 11.07 8.14 13.18
C GLU A 74 12.49 7.72 13.60
N ALA A 75 12.88 6.51 13.18
CA ALA A 75 14.20 5.95 13.48
C ALA A 75 15.21 6.07 12.32
N THR A 76 14.78 6.55 11.17
CA THR A 76 15.62 6.69 9.96
C THR A 76 16.92 7.45 10.20
N PRO A 77 16.95 8.59 10.93
CA PRO A 77 18.19 9.32 11.19
C PRO A 77 19.25 8.48 11.91
N TRP A 78 18.82 7.53 12.77
CA TRP A 78 19.76 6.64 13.47
C TRP A 78 20.35 5.60 12.53
N ILE A 79 19.55 5.06 11.63
CA ILE A 79 20.00 4.11 10.61
C ILE A 79 20.97 4.81 9.65
N TYR A 80 20.59 5.99 9.15
CA TYR A 80 21.44 6.80 8.28
C TYR A 80 22.77 7.20 8.94
N ALA A 81 22.77 7.53 10.23
CA ALA A 81 24.01 7.83 10.97
C ALA A 81 25.00 6.65 11.02
N ILE A 82 24.52 5.40 10.87
CA ILE A 82 25.35 4.20 10.84
C ILE A 82 25.80 3.86 9.41
N GLU A 83 24.89 3.92 8.43
CA GLU A 83 25.14 3.45 7.04
C GLU A 83 25.61 4.57 6.10
N GLY A 84 25.18 5.83 6.34
CA GLY A 84 25.45 6.94 5.43
C GLY A 84 24.96 6.64 4.01
N ASP A 85 25.72 7.10 3.02
CA ASP A 85 25.38 7.00 1.60
C ASP A 85 25.80 5.67 0.94
N MET A 86 26.07 4.62 1.72
CA MET A 86 26.59 3.37 1.16
C MET A 86 25.62 2.73 0.16
N VAL A 87 24.31 2.82 0.42
CA VAL A 87 23.25 2.31 -0.46
C VAL A 87 23.15 3.13 -1.77
N LEU A 88 23.39 4.42 -1.71
CA LEU A 88 23.42 5.32 -2.89
C LEU A 88 24.52 4.90 -3.87
N TRP A 89 25.71 4.54 -3.36
CA TRP A 89 26.80 4.07 -4.23
C TRP A 89 26.42 2.81 -5.00
N VAL A 90 25.67 1.89 -4.37
CA VAL A 90 25.20 0.67 -5.05
C VAL A 90 24.23 1.03 -6.17
N GLN A 91 23.30 1.93 -5.94
CA GLN A 91 22.35 2.38 -6.95
C GLN A 91 23.07 3.06 -8.12
N GLN A 92 23.94 4.02 -7.86
CA GLN A 92 24.68 4.75 -8.89
C GLN A 92 25.60 3.86 -9.73
N LEU A 93 26.24 2.85 -9.10
CA LEU A 93 27.16 1.95 -9.80
C LEU A 93 26.43 1.04 -10.81
N PHE A 94 25.20 0.66 -10.53
CA PHE A 94 24.46 -0.34 -11.33
C PHE A 94 23.27 0.25 -12.09
N GLN A 95 23.03 1.57 -12.03
CA GLN A 95 21.85 2.22 -12.59
C GLN A 95 21.68 1.91 -14.09
N SER A 96 20.54 1.30 -14.42
CA SER A 96 20.18 0.91 -15.78
C SER A 96 18.66 0.67 -15.87
N ASP A 97 17.99 1.24 -16.86
CA ASP A 97 16.54 1.12 -17.07
C ASP A 97 16.10 -0.35 -17.20
N LEU A 98 16.87 -1.15 -17.94
CA LEU A 98 16.61 -2.59 -18.08
C LEU A 98 16.70 -3.30 -16.73
N LEU A 99 17.75 -3.02 -15.96
CA LEU A 99 17.95 -3.66 -14.65
C LEU A 99 16.85 -3.23 -13.68
N THR A 100 16.50 -1.95 -13.66
CA THR A 100 15.38 -1.41 -12.86
C THR A 100 14.08 -2.12 -13.17
N THR A 101 13.70 -2.21 -14.46
CA THR A 101 12.48 -2.90 -14.88
C THR A 101 12.48 -4.37 -14.44
N VAL A 102 13.55 -5.11 -14.71
CA VAL A 102 13.65 -6.53 -14.36
C VAL A 102 13.58 -6.73 -12.85
N LEU A 103 14.32 -5.93 -12.08
CA LEU A 103 14.39 -6.09 -10.63
C LEU A 103 13.12 -5.61 -9.92
N THR A 104 12.41 -4.60 -10.43
CA THR A 104 11.10 -4.19 -9.89
C THR A 104 10.08 -5.32 -10.03
N HIS A 105 9.97 -5.93 -11.21
CA HIS A 105 9.09 -7.09 -11.37
C HIS A 105 9.55 -8.30 -10.55
N PHE A 106 10.85 -8.54 -10.46
CA PHE A 106 11.41 -9.59 -9.61
C PHE A 106 11.10 -9.37 -8.13
N TYR A 107 11.19 -8.13 -7.63
CA TYR A 107 10.89 -7.78 -6.25
C TYR A 107 9.50 -8.22 -5.84
N VAL A 108 8.48 -7.85 -6.59
CA VAL A 108 7.08 -8.19 -6.29
C VAL A 108 6.76 -9.65 -6.59
N LEU A 109 7.02 -10.08 -7.83
CA LEU A 109 6.66 -11.43 -8.29
C LEU A 109 7.44 -12.50 -7.52
N GLY A 110 8.74 -12.28 -7.31
CA GLY A 110 9.59 -13.21 -6.58
C GLY A 110 9.19 -13.37 -5.12
N TYR A 111 8.82 -12.28 -4.45
CA TYR A 111 8.33 -12.32 -3.08
C TYR A 111 7.02 -13.10 -2.96
N MET A 112 6.03 -12.79 -3.81
CA MET A 112 4.78 -13.53 -3.88
C MET A 112 5.02 -15.02 -4.16
N LEU A 113 5.89 -15.31 -5.14
CA LEU A 113 6.25 -16.67 -5.48
C LEU A 113 6.76 -17.42 -4.26
N VAL A 114 7.79 -16.91 -3.57
CA VAL A 114 8.40 -17.59 -2.42
C VAL A 114 7.42 -17.74 -1.26
N CYS A 115 6.62 -16.73 -0.95
CA CYS A 115 5.59 -16.81 0.08
C CYS A 115 4.58 -17.93 -0.20
N TYR A 116 4.10 -18.03 -1.44
CA TYR A 116 3.09 -19.04 -1.82
C TYR A 116 3.67 -20.44 -1.94
N ILE A 117 4.76 -20.61 -2.71
CA ILE A 117 5.29 -21.95 -2.97
C ILE A 117 5.89 -22.60 -1.74
N SER A 118 6.41 -21.83 -0.77
CA SER A 118 7.03 -22.38 0.44
C SER A 118 6.04 -23.22 1.27
N VAL A 119 4.82 -22.74 1.42
CA VAL A 119 3.77 -23.47 2.15
C VAL A 119 3.14 -24.54 1.26
N LEU A 120 2.81 -24.17 0.02
CA LEU A 120 2.09 -25.05 -0.90
C LEU A 120 2.93 -26.28 -1.30
N TYR A 121 4.22 -26.15 -1.50
CA TYR A 121 5.07 -27.31 -1.87
C TYR A 121 5.20 -28.30 -0.73
N PHE A 122 5.50 -27.84 0.49
CA PHE A 122 5.62 -28.75 1.63
C PHE A 122 4.29 -29.49 1.88
N ALA A 123 3.19 -28.78 1.78
CA ALA A 123 1.85 -29.34 1.94
C ALA A 123 1.49 -30.30 0.79
N TYR A 124 1.73 -29.92 -0.47
CA TYR A 124 1.40 -30.74 -1.64
C TYR A 124 2.14 -32.06 -1.67
N PHE A 125 3.43 -32.06 -1.27
CA PHE A 125 4.24 -33.27 -1.17
C PHE A 125 4.13 -33.99 0.18
N ASP A 126 3.10 -33.66 0.96
CA ASP A 126 2.73 -34.29 2.24
C ASP A 126 3.87 -34.29 3.28
N ASP A 127 4.68 -33.21 3.29
CA ASP A 127 5.69 -32.99 4.31
C ASP A 127 5.09 -32.23 5.50
N ARG A 128 4.32 -32.95 6.31
CA ARG A 128 3.65 -32.38 7.48
C ARG A 128 4.62 -31.72 8.46
N TRP A 129 5.77 -32.37 8.67
CA TRP A 129 6.80 -31.87 9.58
C TRP A 129 7.33 -30.49 9.17
N MET A 130 7.62 -30.33 7.88
CA MET A 130 8.10 -29.06 7.33
C MET A 130 6.97 -28.03 7.24
N SER A 131 5.78 -28.44 6.82
CA SER A 131 4.60 -27.55 6.75
C SER A 131 4.25 -26.93 8.10
N ASP A 132 4.16 -27.74 9.16
CA ASP A 132 3.81 -27.27 10.50
C ASP A 132 4.78 -26.19 11.01
N ARG A 133 6.07 -26.36 10.75
CA ARG A 133 7.10 -25.45 11.23
C ARG A 133 7.26 -24.22 10.36
N SER A 134 7.31 -24.40 9.05
CA SER A 134 7.55 -23.28 8.13
C SER A 134 6.35 -22.31 8.11
N SER A 135 5.11 -22.81 8.19
CA SER A 135 3.93 -21.93 8.24
C SER A 135 3.92 -21.07 9.50
N LEU A 136 4.24 -21.66 10.66
CA LEU A 136 4.39 -20.89 11.90
C LEU A 136 5.58 -19.94 11.86
N ALA A 137 6.71 -20.34 11.25
CA ALA A 137 7.87 -19.46 11.12
C ALA A 137 7.53 -18.23 10.28
N ILE A 138 6.88 -18.40 9.13
CA ILE A 138 6.42 -17.29 8.28
C ILE A 138 5.48 -16.37 9.06
N PHE A 139 4.49 -16.93 9.76
CA PHE A 139 3.57 -16.15 10.57
C PHE A 139 4.30 -15.37 11.68
N TYR A 140 5.24 -15.99 12.39
CA TYR A 140 6.00 -15.31 13.44
C TYR A 140 6.96 -14.25 12.92
N VAL A 141 7.53 -14.40 11.71
CA VAL A 141 8.33 -13.32 11.11
C VAL A 141 7.47 -12.07 11.00
N TYR A 142 6.27 -12.20 10.46
CA TYR A 142 5.38 -11.06 10.35
C TYR A 142 4.94 -10.52 11.72
N ALA A 143 4.51 -11.39 12.63
CA ALA A 143 4.06 -11.00 13.96
C ALA A 143 5.15 -10.28 14.77
N LEU A 144 6.42 -10.68 14.63
CA LEU A 144 7.56 -10.04 15.29
C LEU A 144 7.98 -8.73 14.61
N ALA A 145 7.69 -8.55 13.33
CA ALA A 145 7.97 -7.31 12.63
C ALA A 145 6.98 -6.19 13.03
N VAL A 146 5.74 -6.54 13.39
CA VAL A 146 4.69 -5.57 13.76
C VAL A 146 5.13 -4.51 14.77
N PRO A 147 5.76 -4.83 15.92
CA PRO A 147 6.19 -3.80 16.86
C PRO A 147 7.21 -2.82 16.27
N PHE A 148 8.02 -3.27 15.32
CA PHE A 148 8.98 -2.39 14.65
C PHE A 148 8.25 -1.42 13.73
N TYR A 149 7.33 -1.91 12.92
CA TYR A 149 6.54 -1.06 12.02
C TYR A 149 5.68 -0.03 12.76
N LEU A 150 5.20 -0.35 13.95
CA LEU A 150 4.39 0.57 14.75
C LEU A 150 5.20 1.56 15.59
N PHE A 151 6.41 1.19 16.05
CA PHE A 151 7.14 1.97 17.05
C PHE A 151 8.59 2.27 16.68
N PHE A 152 9.05 1.79 15.55
CA PHE A 152 10.41 1.98 15.06
C PHE A 152 10.40 2.19 13.54
N ASN A 153 9.67 3.20 13.11
CA ASN A 153 9.51 3.52 11.71
C ASN A 153 10.84 3.90 11.07
N VAL A 154 11.16 3.24 9.96
CA VAL A 154 12.34 3.51 9.15
C VAL A 154 11.88 3.76 7.72
N ARG A 155 12.16 4.94 7.19
CA ARG A 155 11.84 5.27 5.80
C ARG A 155 12.71 4.47 4.84
N VAL A 156 12.18 4.22 3.67
CA VAL A 156 12.94 3.64 2.55
C VAL A 156 14.08 4.59 2.15
N THR A 157 15.17 4.04 1.64
CA THR A 157 16.39 4.79 1.36
C THR A 157 16.20 5.88 0.31
N GLY A 158 15.41 5.61 -0.74
CA GLY A 158 15.13 6.58 -1.81
C GLY A 158 14.20 7.73 -1.41
N ASP A 159 13.48 7.60 -0.28
CA ASP A 159 12.67 8.69 0.29
C ASP A 159 13.47 9.55 1.29
N HIS A 160 14.56 9.01 1.83
CA HIS A 160 15.35 9.71 2.85
C HIS A 160 16.62 10.37 2.30
N ILE A 161 17.28 9.77 1.31
CA ILE A 161 18.51 10.29 0.72
C ILE A 161 18.15 11.10 -0.53
N PRO A 162 18.33 12.43 -0.56
CA PRO A 162 17.84 13.28 -1.67
C PRO A 162 18.39 12.92 -3.05
N GLU A 163 19.60 12.35 -3.12
CA GLU A 163 20.25 11.96 -4.37
C GLU A 163 19.88 10.55 -4.83
N MET A 164 19.07 9.82 -4.05
CA MET A 164 18.68 8.45 -4.32
C MET A 164 17.23 8.39 -4.80
N ALA A 165 16.98 7.65 -5.87
CA ALA A 165 15.62 7.45 -6.39
C ALA A 165 14.97 6.18 -5.83
N THR A 166 13.66 6.21 -5.63
CA THR A 166 12.82 5.04 -5.34
C THR A 166 12.47 4.32 -6.64
N LEU A 167 13.47 3.72 -7.30
CA LEU A 167 13.38 3.22 -8.67
C LEU A 167 12.20 2.27 -8.93
N ALA A 168 11.77 1.51 -7.92
CA ALA A 168 10.64 0.60 -8.08
C ALA A 168 9.31 1.33 -8.17
N TYR A 169 9.16 2.43 -7.43
CA TYR A 169 7.94 3.23 -7.38
C TYR A 169 7.79 4.09 -8.63
N ASP A 170 8.91 4.56 -9.18
CA ASP A 170 8.92 5.48 -10.32
C ASP A 170 8.85 4.80 -11.69
N LEU A 171 8.69 3.47 -11.72
CA LEU A 171 8.74 2.71 -12.98
C LEU A 171 7.56 3.02 -13.92
N THR A 172 6.34 3.03 -13.41
CA THR A 172 5.11 3.45 -14.11
C THR A 172 4.08 4.01 -13.11
N PRO A 173 3.16 4.89 -13.54
CA PRO A 173 2.12 5.43 -12.65
C PRO A 173 1.26 4.36 -11.97
N GLU A 174 0.93 3.26 -12.68
CA GLU A 174 0.14 2.18 -12.10
C GLU A 174 0.91 1.39 -11.05
N ILE A 175 2.24 1.26 -11.23
CA ILE A 175 3.13 0.61 -10.27
C ILE A 175 3.31 1.52 -9.06
N ASN A 176 3.48 2.82 -9.26
CA ASN A 176 3.54 3.81 -8.19
C ASN A 176 2.29 3.76 -7.30
N ASP A 177 1.10 3.89 -7.90
CA ASP A 177 -0.18 3.81 -7.17
C ASP A 177 -0.34 2.49 -6.37
N TRP A 178 0.18 1.39 -6.89
CA TRP A 178 0.15 0.12 -6.19
C TRP A 178 1.12 0.08 -5.01
N PHE A 179 2.37 0.51 -5.19
CA PHE A 179 3.39 0.49 -4.14
C PHE A 179 3.00 1.41 -2.98
N THR A 180 2.61 2.65 -3.25
CA THR A 180 2.23 3.62 -2.21
C THR A 180 1.07 3.15 -1.34
N ARG A 181 0.18 2.31 -1.87
CA ARG A 181 -0.92 1.71 -1.10
C ARG A 181 -0.51 0.50 -0.27
N ILE A 182 0.40 -0.34 -0.78
CA ILE A 182 0.66 -1.68 -0.20
C ILE A 182 1.98 -1.73 0.54
N ASP A 183 2.95 -0.93 0.15
CA ASP A 183 4.29 -0.90 0.74
C ASP A 183 4.64 0.55 1.12
N PRO A 184 4.11 1.05 2.25
CA PRO A 184 4.34 2.43 2.64
C PRO A 184 5.82 2.69 2.89
N PHE A 185 6.26 3.92 2.59
CA PHE A 185 7.66 4.36 2.72
C PHE A 185 8.26 4.23 4.12
N THR A 186 7.44 4.01 5.14
CA THR A 186 7.81 4.00 6.56
C THR A 186 8.12 2.63 7.14
N ASN A 187 7.86 1.57 6.40
CA ASN A 187 8.01 0.18 6.86
C ASN A 187 9.32 -0.47 6.41
N GLY A 188 10.44 0.29 6.43
CA GLY A 188 11.74 -0.22 6.00
C GLY A 188 12.26 -1.37 6.88
N MET A 189 12.22 -1.23 8.20
CA MET A 189 12.85 -2.19 9.13
C MET A 189 11.84 -2.93 10.00
N PRO A 190 11.97 -4.27 10.15
CA PRO A 190 12.89 -5.18 9.46
C PRO A 190 12.37 -5.59 8.07
N SER A 191 13.26 -5.86 7.11
CA SER A 191 12.86 -6.29 5.76
C SER A 191 12.17 -7.66 5.77
N LEU A 192 10.88 -7.70 5.43
CA LEU A 192 10.13 -8.96 5.26
C LEU A 192 10.53 -9.70 3.98
N HIS A 193 10.99 -8.98 2.96
CA HIS A 193 11.49 -9.55 1.70
C HIS A 193 12.72 -10.42 1.91
N ILE A 194 13.46 -10.18 2.99
CA ILE A 194 14.56 -11.03 3.46
C ILE A 194 14.08 -11.96 4.57
N GLY A 195 13.35 -11.47 5.54
CA GLY A 195 12.96 -12.21 6.74
C GLY A 195 12.18 -13.49 6.44
N ILE A 196 11.17 -13.43 5.57
CA ILE A 196 10.35 -14.60 5.24
C ILE A 196 11.14 -15.66 4.45
N PRO A 197 11.83 -15.33 3.34
CA PRO A 197 12.66 -16.32 2.65
C PRO A 197 13.79 -16.89 3.52
N PHE A 198 14.39 -16.07 4.37
CA PHE A 198 15.43 -16.51 5.28
C PHE A 198 14.90 -17.46 6.36
N ALA A 199 13.68 -17.24 6.87
CA ALA A 199 13.02 -18.18 7.78
C ALA A 199 12.72 -19.53 7.11
N VAL A 200 12.29 -19.52 5.85
CA VAL A 200 12.10 -20.74 5.05
C VAL A 200 13.44 -21.46 4.85
N TRP A 201 14.47 -20.73 4.47
CA TRP A 201 15.82 -21.29 4.29
C TRP A 201 16.39 -21.90 5.58
N LEU A 202 16.28 -21.19 6.71
CA LEU A 202 16.68 -21.68 8.03
C LEU A 202 15.89 -22.94 8.42
N SER A 203 14.59 -22.96 8.14
CA SER A 203 13.74 -24.13 8.37
C SER A 203 14.25 -25.36 7.60
N LEU A 204 14.59 -25.15 6.33
CA LEU A 204 15.16 -26.20 5.48
C LEU A 204 16.54 -26.65 5.98
N VAL A 205 17.41 -25.72 6.39
CA VAL A 205 18.73 -26.07 6.95
C VAL A 205 18.59 -26.87 8.25
N LYS A 206 17.67 -26.46 9.12
CA LYS A 206 17.50 -27.05 10.46
C LYS A 206 16.81 -28.39 10.43
N TRP A 207 15.79 -28.56 9.59
CA TRP A 207 14.86 -29.70 9.70
C TRP A 207 14.87 -30.65 8.51
N ASP A 208 15.41 -30.28 7.34
CA ASP A 208 15.54 -31.16 6.17
C ASP A 208 16.84 -31.97 6.24
N LYS A 209 16.96 -32.87 7.24
CA LYS A 209 18.16 -33.68 7.46
C LYS A 209 18.43 -34.67 6.33
N ASP A 210 17.38 -35.19 5.72
CA ASP A 210 17.44 -36.15 4.63
C ASP A 210 17.73 -35.50 3.26
N ARG A 211 17.88 -34.17 3.24
CA ARG A 211 18.12 -33.37 2.03
C ARG A 211 17.07 -33.55 0.92
N ARG A 212 15.83 -33.90 1.30
CA ARG A 212 14.76 -34.08 0.33
C ARG A 212 14.41 -32.78 -0.41
N TRP A 213 14.63 -31.63 0.23
CA TRP A 213 14.41 -30.29 -0.30
C TRP A 213 15.70 -29.57 -0.72
N ALA A 214 16.80 -30.30 -1.00
CA ALA A 214 18.09 -29.70 -1.27
C ALA A 214 18.08 -28.70 -2.45
N ARG A 215 17.35 -29.02 -3.53
CA ARG A 215 17.20 -28.11 -4.69
C ARG A 215 16.41 -26.86 -4.31
N TYR A 216 15.34 -27.02 -3.55
CA TYR A 216 14.54 -25.90 -3.08
C TYR A 216 15.34 -25.00 -2.12
N ARG A 217 16.12 -25.59 -1.22
CA ARG A 217 17.02 -24.84 -0.33
C ARG A 217 18.03 -24.00 -1.10
N LEU A 218 18.61 -24.57 -2.17
CA LEU A 218 19.55 -23.83 -3.03
C LEU A 218 18.85 -22.70 -3.78
N PHE A 219 17.64 -22.94 -4.29
CA PHE A 219 16.82 -21.91 -4.94
C PHE A 219 16.53 -20.75 -3.99
N ILE A 220 16.07 -21.03 -2.76
CA ILE A 220 15.79 -20.00 -1.77
C ILE A 220 17.06 -19.24 -1.36
N ALA A 221 18.21 -19.92 -1.23
CA ALA A 221 19.48 -19.24 -0.94
C ALA A 221 19.84 -18.25 -2.06
N GLY A 222 19.76 -18.66 -3.33
CA GLY A 222 19.99 -17.78 -4.47
C GLY A 222 18.99 -16.63 -4.53
N TYR A 223 17.72 -16.90 -4.22
CA TYR A 223 16.69 -15.88 -4.14
C TYR A 223 17.00 -14.82 -3.07
N ILE A 224 17.42 -15.21 -1.86
CA ILE A 224 17.78 -14.27 -0.78
C ILE A 224 18.92 -13.35 -1.22
N TRP A 225 19.96 -13.89 -1.83
CA TRP A 225 21.08 -13.10 -2.34
C TRP A 225 20.64 -12.07 -3.39
N LEU A 226 19.86 -12.53 -4.37
CA LEU A 226 19.37 -11.64 -5.42
C LEU A 226 18.41 -10.58 -4.86
N THR A 227 17.54 -10.96 -3.92
CA THR A 227 16.63 -10.02 -3.26
C THR A 227 17.38 -9.00 -2.42
N GLY A 228 18.42 -9.40 -1.70
CA GLY A 228 19.28 -8.48 -0.94
C GLY A 228 19.89 -7.40 -1.82
N PHE A 229 20.42 -7.79 -2.99
CA PHE A 229 20.90 -6.82 -3.98
C PHE A 229 19.76 -5.93 -4.52
N THR A 230 18.63 -6.56 -4.87
CA THR A 230 17.48 -5.88 -5.48
C THR A 230 16.94 -4.77 -4.59
N ILE A 231 16.70 -5.02 -3.29
CA ILE A 231 16.09 -4.05 -2.38
C ILE A 231 17.00 -2.87 -2.06
N ILE A 232 18.32 -3.06 -2.07
CA ILE A 232 19.32 -1.99 -1.95
C ILE A 232 19.34 -1.16 -3.23
N TYR A 233 19.43 -1.82 -4.39
CA TYR A 233 19.49 -1.15 -5.70
C TYR A 233 18.24 -0.31 -6.00
N LEU A 234 17.06 -0.84 -5.67
CA LEU A 234 15.79 -0.17 -5.95
C LEU A 234 15.47 1.02 -5.00
N GLY A 235 16.30 1.28 -3.99
CA GLY A 235 16.09 2.38 -3.06
C GLY A 235 15.04 2.09 -1.99
N ILE A 236 14.81 0.80 -1.65
CA ILE A 236 13.72 0.39 -0.76
C ILE A 236 14.23 0.12 0.68
N HIS A 237 15.43 -0.42 0.83
CA HIS A 237 15.92 -0.87 2.15
C HIS A 237 17.35 -0.47 2.44
N TRP A 238 17.65 -0.35 3.74
CA TRP A 238 18.98 -0.23 4.32
C TRP A 238 19.62 -1.62 4.48
N PHE A 239 20.95 -1.69 4.57
CA PHE A 239 21.65 -2.95 4.91
C PHE A 239 21.22 -3.48 6.29
N LEU A 240 21.00 -2.59 7.26
CA LEU A 240 20.51 -2.96 8.59
C LEU A 240 19.11 -3.58 8.55
N ASP A 241 18.25 -3.21 7.61
CA ASP A 241 16.94 -3.84 7.44
C ASP A 241 17.06 -5.31 7.07
N ILE A 242 18.07 -5.64 6.25
CA ILE A 242 18.40 -7.02 5.86
C ILE A 242 18.80 -7.81 7.11
N ILE A 243 19.71 -7.26 7.91
CA ILE A 243 20.19 -7.89 9.15
C ILE A 243 19.03 -8.04 10.13
N GLY A 244 18.21 -6.99 10.29
CA GLY A 244 17.00 -7.03 11.11
C GLY A 244 16.03 -8.14 10.69
N GLY A 245 15.78 -8.28 9.37
CA GLY A 245 14.97 -9.36 8.81
C GLY A 245 15.54 -10.75 9.12
N MET A 246 16.86 -10.94 9.03
CA MET A 246 17.52 -12.21 9.37
C MET A 246 17.40 -12.53 10.86
N VAL A 247 17.56 -11.55 11.74
CA VAL A 247 17.43 -11.74 13.20
C VAL A 247 15.99 -12.12 13.57
N VAL A 248 15.01 -11.42 13.04
CA VAL A 248 13.59 -11.72 13.25
C VAL A 248 13.27 -13.13 12.75
N ALA A 249 13.77 -13.53 11.59
CA ALA A 249 13.59 -14.86 11.04
C ALA A 249 14.18 -15.96 11.94
N TYR A 250 15.37 -15.72 12.50
CA TYR A 250 16.00 -16.67 13.44
C TYR A 250 15.15 -16.88 14.70
N ILE A 251 14.63 -15.79 15.27
CA ILE A 251 13.74 -15.84 16.44
C ILE A 251 12.43 -16.56 16.05
N ALA A 252 11.84 -16.24 14.92
CA ALA A 252 10.61 -16.84 14.42
C ALA A 252 10.72 -18.36 14.23
N VAL A 253 11.81 -18.84 13.64
CA VAL A 253 12.10 -20.28 13.47
C VAL A 253 12.24 -20.96 14.85
N SER A 254 12.86 -20.30 15.80
CA SER A 254 13.03 -20.82 17.16
C SER A 254 11.67 -20.91 17.91
N LEU A 255 10.84 -19.89 17.73
CA LEU A 255 9.47 -19.88 18.30
C LEU A 255 8.57 -20.93 17.65
N SER A 256 8.65 -21.10 16.32
CA SER A 256 7.85 -22.08 15.59
C SER A 256 8.07 -23.50 16.08
N GLU A 257 9.30 -23.84 16.47
CA GLU A 257 9.61 -25.15 17.05
C GLU A 257 8.94 -25.40 18.40
N LYS A 258 8.86 -24.35 19.24
CA LYS A 258 8.24 -24.42 20.56
C LYS A 258 6.72 -24.38 20.54
N SER A 259 6.13 -23.82 19.50
CA SER A 259 4.69 -23.52 19.40
C SER A 259 3.87 -24.58 18.65
N GLN A 260 4.41 -25.78 18.46
CA GLN A 260 3.75 -26.88 17.73
C GLN A 260 2.43 -27.34 18.36
N ILE A 261 2.11 -26.88 19.58
CA ILE A 261 0.84 -27.15 20.24
C ILE A 261 -0.36 -26.60 19.44
N VAL A 262 -0.17 -25.56 18.65
CA VAL A 262 -1.20 -24.96 17.78
C VAL A 262 -1.82 -26.03 16.88
N TRP A 263 -0.97 -26.85 16.26
CA TRP A 263 -1.44 -27.91 15.35
C TRP A 263 -2.17 -29.04 16.03
N LYS A 264 -1.90 -29.29 17.32
CA LYS A 264 -2.66 -30.29 18.11
C LYS A 264 -4.11 -29.85 18.33
N VAL A 265 -4.36 -28.53 18.41
CA VAL A 265 -5.71 -27.98 18.55
C VAL A 265 -6.46 -28.02 17.22
N LEU A 266 -5.74 -27.80 16.11
CA LEU A 266 -6.28 -27.76 14.74
C LEU A 266 -6.24 -29.13 14.05
N ASP A 267 -5.74 -30.18 14.72
CA ASP A 267 -5.61 -31.52 14.14
C ASP A 267 -6.94 -32.03 13.61
N GLU A 268 -6.86 -32.84 12.57
CA GLU A 268 -7.99 -33.49 11.90
C GLU A 268 -8.92 -34.23 12.89
N ARG A 269 -8.36 -34.82 13.94
CA ARG A 269 -9.11 -35.52 14.97
C ARG A 269 -9.92 -34.61 15.88
N THR A 270 -9.54 -33.36 16.05
CA THR A 270 -10.23 -32.41 16.94
C THR A 270 -11.19 -31.51 16.20
N PHE A 271 -10.70 -30.77 15.18
CA PHE A 271 -11.51 -29.76 14.52
C PHE A 271 -12.25 -30.32 13.29
N ASN A 272 -11.55 -31.02 12.40
CA ASN A 272 -12.17 -31.54 11.17
C ASN A 272 -13.21 -32.65 11.45
N SER A 273 -12.97 -33.50 12.40
CA SER A 273 -13.97 -34.51 12.76
C SER A 273 -15.25 -33.91 13.34
N ARG A 274 -15.13 -32.81 14.09
CA ARG A 274 -16.29 -32.06 14.63
C ARG A 274 -17.04 -31.31 13.54
N LEU A 275 -16.32 -30.71 12.60
CA LEU A 275 -16.93 -30.06 11.41
C LEU A 275 -17.68 -31.08 10.54
N VAL A 276 -17.11 -32.26 10.30
CA VAL A 276 -17.80 -33.32 9.54
C VAL A 276 -19.09 -33.77 10.25
N ILE A 277 -19.10 -33.82 11.56
CA ILE A 277 -20.31 -34.13 12.33
C ILE A 277 -21.40 -33.07 12.13
N LEU A 278 -21.02 -31.77 12.08
CA LEU A 278 -21.94 -30.65 11.85
C LEU A 278 -22.67 -30.79 10.50
N PHE A 279 -21.96 -31.29 9.46
CA PHE A 279 -22.52 -31.40 8.12
C PHE A 279 -23.17 -32.75 7.81
N THR A 280 -22.89 -33.80 8.60
CA THR A 280 -23.34 -35.18 8.30
C THR A 280 -24.47 -35.70 9.19
N SER A 281 -24.69 -35.13 10.38
CA SER A 281 -25.72 -35.65 11.32
C SER A 281 -26.34 -34.54 12.18
N ARG A 282 -27.58 -34.16 11.83
CA ARG A 282 -28.38 -33.17 12.58
C ARG A 282 -28.54 -33.53 14.06
N GLU A 283 -28.74 -34.80 14.36
CA GLU A 283 -28.93 -35.26 15.75
C GLU A 283 -27.64 -35.17 16.57
N ARG A 284 -26.49 -35.55 16.00
CA ARG A 284 -25.18 -35.43 16.66
C ARG A 284 -24.80 -33.97 16.86
N THR A 285 -25.08 -33.12 15.89
CA THR A 285 -24.87 -31.66 15.99
C THR A 285 -25.69 -31.09 17.14
N TYR A 286 -26.96 -31.42 17.24
CA TYR A 286 -27.82 -30.94 18.32
C TYR A 286 -27.31 -31.41 19.70
N LYS A 287 -26.93 -32.68 19.84
CA LYS A 287 -26.35 -33.21 21.09
C LYS A 287 -25.04 -32.49 21.44
N TRP A 288 -24.20 -32.24 20.46
CA TRP A 288 -22.93 -31.50 20.65
C TRP A 288 -23.15 -30.05 21.08
N LEU A 289 -24.07 -29.31 20.43
CA LEU A 289 -24.43 -27.96 20.81
C LEU A 289 -25.03 -27.92 22.23
N LYS A 290 -25.95 -28.81 22.55
CA LYS A 290 -26.56 -28.88 23.88
C LYS A 290 -25.52 -29.18 24.97
N GLN A 291 -24.57 -30.08 24.69
CA GLN A 291 -23.45 -30.34 25.61
C GLN A 291 -22.52 -29.16 25.73
N GLY A 292 -22.21 -28.47 24.63
CA GLY A 292 -21.41 -27.24 24.61
C GLY A 292 -22.04 -26.13 25.47
N LEU A 293 -23.34 -25.87 25.29
CA LEU A 293 -24.09 -24.91 26.11
C LEU A 293 -24.09 -25.27 27.60
N LYS A 294 -24.25 -26.56 27.92
CA LYS A 294 -24.17 -27.06 29.30
C LYS A 294 -22.78 -26.85 29.90
N ASN A 295 -21.71 -27.08 29.12
CA ASN A 295 -20.36 -26.89 29.56
C ASN A 295 -20.08 -25.38 29.79
N VAL A 296 -20.49 -24.50 28.87
CA VAL A 296 -20.40 -23.06 29.05
C VAL A 296 -21.14 -22.56 30.29
N LYS A 297 -22.38 -23.06 30.51
CA LYS A 297 -23.14 -22.72 31.72
C LYS A 297 -22.40 -23.16 32.98
N ASN A 298 -21.83 -24.38 32.98
CA ASN A 298 -21.07 -24.88 34.15
C ASN A 298 -19.79 -24.06 34.38
N SER A 299 -19.04 -23.72 33.32
CA SER A 299 -17.85 -22.86 33.41
C SER A 299 -18.17 -21.47 33.93
N LEU A 300 -19.31 -20.88 33.52
CA LEU A 300 -19.77 -19.61 34.06
C LEU A 300 -20.21 -19.64 35.51
N SER A 301 -20.78 -20.76 35.97
CA SER A 301 -21.25 -20.92 37.35
C SER A 301 -20.15 -21.25 38.37
N SER A 302 -19.11 -21.96 37.95
CA SER A 302 -17.95 -22.31 38.79
C SER A 302 -16.68 -22.46 37.93
N PRO A 303 -16.10 -21.34 37.49
CA PRO A 303 -14.97 -21.37 36.57
C PRO A 303 -13.70 -21.87 37.28
N THR A 304 -12.96 -22.73 36.61
CA THR A 304 -11.60 -23.09 36.99
C THR A 304 -10.63 -21.93 36.73
N SER A 305 -9.48 -21.90 37.42
CA SER A 305 -8.45 -20.88 37.18
C SER A 305 -7.99 -20.79 35.70
N ARG A 306 -7.98 -21.95 35.00
CA ARG A 306 -7.65 -22.04 33.59
C ARG A 306 -8.76 -21.41 32.72
N GLU A 307 -10.01 -21.68 33.00
CA GLU A 307 -11.15 -21.09 32.27
C GLU A 307 -11.25 -19.60 32.50
N THR A 308 -10.99 -19.12 33.72
CA THR A 308 -10.91 -17.70 34.05
C THR A 308 -9.78 -17.04 33.25
N GLY A 309 -8.59 -17.65 33.20
CA GLY A 309 -7.46 -17.15 32.40
C GLY A 309 -7.77 -17.05 30.91
N ILE A 310 -8.44 -18.07 30.34
CA ILE A 310 -8.88 -18.06 28.93
C ILE A 310 -9.93 -16.95 28.71
N ALA A 311 -10.90 -16.81 29.61
CA ALA A 311 -11.93 -15.78 29.50
C ALA A 311 -11.32 -14.36 29.53
N ILE A 312 -10.39 -14.09 30.47
CA ILE A 312 -9.66 -12.82 30.54
C ILE A 312 -8.90 -12.59 29.23
N PHE A 313 -8.17 -13.57 28.74
CA PHE A 313 -7.43 -13.47 27.48
C PHE A 313 -8.32 -13.14 26.28
N VAL A 314 -9.47 -13.81 26.17
CA VAL A 314 -10.46 -13.55 25.11
C VAL A 314 -11.03 -12.13 25.22
N VAL A 315 -11.38 -11.69 26.44
CA VAL A 315 -11.86 -10.32 26.67
C VAL A 315 -10.80 -9.29 26.29
N LEU A 316 -9.54 -9.53 26.66
CA LEU A 316 -8.43 -8.62 26.30
C LEU A 316 -8.26 -8.54 24.77
N ILE A 317 -8.30 -9.69 24.06
CA ILE A 317 -8.23 -9.70 22.59
C ILE A 317 -9.39 -8.93 21.98
N LEU A 318 -10.62 -9.20 22.40
CA LEU A 318 -11.81 -8.54 21.87
C LEU A 318 -11.78 -7.03 22.13
N THR A 319 -11.42 -6.62 23.35
CA THR A 319 -11.31 -5.19 23.70
C THR A 319 -10.21 -4.53 22.88
N SER A 320 -9.04 -5.15 22.78
CA SER A 320 -7.95 -4.62 21.94
C SER A 320 -8.36 -4.52 20.48
N SER A 321 -9.07 -5.53 19.95
CA SER A 321 -9.55 -5.50 18.56
C SER A 321 -10.56 -4.38 18.33
N ILE A 322 -11.46 -4.11 19.30
CA ILE A 322 -12.42 -3.00 19.21
C ILE A 322 -11.70 -1.66 19.27
N ILE A 323 -10.72 -1.51 20.17
CA ILE A 323 -9.93 -0.28 20.29
C ILE A 323 -9.14 -0.03 18.99
N VAL A 324 -8.47 -1.05 18.48
CA VAL A 324 -7.73 -0.93 17.21
C VAL A 324 -8.67 -0.57 16.08
N TRP A 325 -9.84 -1.23 16.00
CA TRP A 325 -10.83 -0.91 14.96
C TRP A 325 -11.33 0.52 15.09
N ASP A 326 -11.69 0.97 16.29
CA ASP A 326 -12.16 2.33 16.55
C ASP A 326 -11.10 3.35 16.15
N VAL A 327 -9.87 3.20 16.64
CA VAL A 327 -8.74 4.08 16.35
C VAL A 327 -8.42 4.15 14.85
N THR A 328 -8.49 3.02 14.13
CA THR A 328 -8.21 2.99 12.67
C THR A 328 -9.37 3.51 11.80
N HIS A 329 -10.56 3.73 12.39
CA HIS A 329 -11.74 4.23 11.68
C HIS A 329 -12.23 5.58 12.22
N GLN A 330 -11.49 6.21 13.12
CA GLN A 330 -11.81 7.56 13.55
C GLN A 330 -11.56 8.54 12.40
N GLU A 331 -12.58 9.31 12.10
CA GLU A 331 -12.43 10.49 11.26
C GLU A 331 -11.82 11.59 12.14
N LEU A 332 -10.62 12.03 11.80
CA LEU A 332 -10.00 13.15 12.49
C LEU A 332 -10.66 14.44 12.01
N PRO A 333 -11.19 15.28 12.93
CA PRO A 333 -11.73 16.57 12.55
C PRO A 333 -10.60 17.44 11.98
N VAL A 334 -10.83 18.00 10.81
CA VAL A 334 -9.90 18.97 10.22
C VAL A 334 -9.97 20.25 11.05
N GLY A 335 -8.88 20.58 11.72
CA GLY A 335 -8.75 21.81 12.50
C GLY A 335 -8.74 23.06 11.59
N GLY A 336 -9.08 24.20 12.18
CA GLY A 336 -8.90 25.51 11.54
C GLY A 336 -9.97 25.95 10.55
N VAL A 337 -10.81 25.08 10.04
CA VAL A 337 -11.92 25.42 9.16
C VAL A 337 -13.18 25.64 9.98
N ASN A 338 -13.76 26.84 9.90
CA ASN A 338 -14.94 27.22 10.69
C ASN A 338 -16.21 27.33 9.85
N SER A 339 -16.11 27.87 8.65
CA SER A 339 -17.25 28.14 7.77
C SER A 339 -16.83 27.97 6.30
N PRO A 340 -16.62 26.71 5.85
CA PRO A 340 -16.09 26.47 4.52
C PRO A 340 -17.06 26.90 3.42
N LEU A 341 -16.56 27.67 2.48
CA LEU A 341 -17.27 28.05 1.26
C LEU A 341 -17.04 26.99 0.18
N GLN A 342 -15.80 26.61 0.02
CA GLN A 342 -15.36 25.61 -0.94
C GLN A 342 -14.17 24.83 -0.36
N THR A 343 -14.12 23.54 -0.62
CA THR A 343 -13.02 22.66 -0.18
C THR A 343 -12.63 21.74 -1.31
N THR A 344 -11.32 21.56 -1.51
CA THR A 344 -10.77 20.58 -2.43
C THR A 344 -9.65 19.79 -1.76
N ALA A 345 -9.40 18.58 -2.22
CA ALA A 345 -8.33 17.74 -1.71
C ALA A 345 -7.62 17.03 -2.85
N ALA A 346 -6.31 17.07 -2.85
CA ALA A 346 -5.46 16.36 -3.79
C ALA A 346 -4.07 16.10 -3.16
N ASP A 347 -3.46 14.98 -3.52
CA ASP A 347 -2.06 14.65 -3.26
C ASP A 347 -1.59 14.83 -1.81
N GLY A 348 -2.46 14.52 -0.85
CA GLY A 348 -2.15 14.63 0.57
C GLY A 348 -2.48 15.99 1.20
N TRP A 349 -3.03 16.93 0.44
CA TRP A 349 -3.45 18.24 0.90
C TRP A 349 -4.96 18.39 0.92
N LEU A 350 -5.47 19.06 1.94
CA LEU A 350 -6.85 19.56 2.03
C LEU A 350 -6.77 21.08 2.06
N VAL A 351 -7.42 21.73 1.11
CA VAL A 351 -7.45 23.20 0.99
C VAL A 351 -8.89 23.67 1.02
N SER A 352 -9.16 24.67 1.86
CA SER A 352 -10.49 25.21 2.07
C SER A 352 -10.47 26.73 1.99
N LEU A 353 -11.42 27.31 1.26
CA LEU A 353 -11.79 28.71 1.44
C LEU A 353 -12.73 28.79 2.62
N ASP A 354 -12.34 29.52 3.66
CA ASP A 354 -13.08 29.65 4.91
C ASP A 354 -13.57 31.10 5.09
N ASN A 355 -14.88 31.24 5.33
CA ASN A 355 -15.48 32.56 5.56
C ASN A 355 -15.34 32.92 7.04
N ARG A 356 -14.45 33.86 7.33
CA ARG A 356 -14.17 34.36 8.69
C ARG A 356 -14.69 35.76 8.91
N THR A 357 -14.69 36.17 10.15
CA THR A 357 -15.09 37.57 10.55
C THR A 357 -14.22 38.64 9.91
N GLU A 358 -13.01 38.30 9.54
CA GLU A 358 -12.01 39.20 8.91
C GLU A 358 -12.01 39.13 7.38
N GLY A 359 -12.82 38.25 6.79
CA GLY A 359 -12.91 38.02 5.36
C GLY A 359 -12.70 36.55 4.96
N VAL A 360 -12.66 36.28 3.66
CA VAL A 360 -12.40 34.93 3.13
C VAL A 360 -10.92 34.61 3.25
N THR A 361 -10.62 33.47 3.82
CA THR A 361 -9.26 33.03 4.16
C THR A 361 -8.99 31.65 3.58
N LEU A 362 -7.81 31.43 3.05
CA LEU A 362 -7.35 30.11 2.61
C LEU A 362 -6.77 29.34 3.80
N VAL A 363 -7.29 28.17 4.05
CA VAL A 363 -6.83 27.24 5.09
C VAL A 363 -6.30 26.00 4.42
N VAL A 364 -5.05 25.67 4.71
CA VAL A 364 -4.35 24.50 4.18
C VAL A 364 -4.08 23.52 5.30
N THR A 365 -4.31 22.25 5.03
CA THR A 365 -4.08 21.15 5.97
C THR A 365 -3.36 20.02 5.24
N GLU A 366 -2.18 19.65 5.71
CA GLU A 366 -1.49 18.45 5.26
C GLU A 366 -2.17 17.22 5.89
N LEU A 367 -2.62 16.27 5.08
CA LEU A 367 -3.35 15.09 5.57
C LEU A 367 -2.44 14.08 6.32
N ALA A 368 -1.16 14.09 6.01
CA ALA A 368 -0.17 13.26 6.70
C ALA A 368 0.13 13.80 8.11
N ASN A 369 0.09 15.12 8.28
CA ASN A 369 0.26 15.81 9.55
C ASN A 369 -0.85 16.86 9.70
N PRO A 370 -2.01 16.53 10.28
CA PRO A 370 -3.22 17.35 10.23
C PRO A 370 -3.15 18.61 11.10
N THR A 371 -2.05 19.32 11.05
CA THR A 371 -1.96 20.72 11.48
C THR A 371 -2.48 21.57 10.33
N PHE A 372 -3.27 22.59 10.66
CA PHE A 372 -3.71 23.54 9.63
C PHE A 372 -2.81 24.77 9.64
N GLU A 373 -2.60 25.33 8.47
CA GLU A 373 -1.93 26.62 8.31
C GLU A 373 -2.84 27.61 7.59
N ILE A 374 -2.80 28.86 8.03
CA ILE A 374 -3.46 29.97 7.37
C ILE A 374 -2.35 30.69 6.60
N ILE A 375 -2.52 30.83 5.29
CA ILE A 375 -1.51 31.49 4.47
C ILE A 375 -1.49 32.98 4.79
N PRO A 376 -0.38 33.53 5.30
CA PRO A 376 -0.37 34.89 5.87
C PRO A 376 -0.53 36.02 4.82
N SER A 377 0.00 35.86 3.63
CA SER A 377 -0.07 36.87 2.55
C SER A 377 -1.06 36.44 1.50
N GLN A 378 -2.36 36.55 1.82
CA GLN A 378 -3.40 36.21 0.87
C GLN A 378 -3.78 37.42 0.02
N PRO A 379 -4.07 37.16 -1.26
CA PRO A 379 -4.79 38.15 -2.06
C PRO A 379 -6.16 38.42 -1.44
N LEU A 380 -6.79 39.50 -1.84
CA LEU A 380 -8.19 39.76 -1.49
C LEU A 380 -9.06 38.70 -2.17
N LEU A 381 -9.39 37.66 -1.40
CA LEU A 381 -10.31 36.61 -1.82
C LEU A 381 -11.73 37.06 -1.49
N ASP A 382 -12.65 36.74 -2.36
CA ASP A 382 -14.08 36.94 -2.15
C ASP A 382 -14.85 35.62 -2.22
N ILE A 383 -16.16 35.67 -2.01
CA ILE A 383 -17.01 34.49 -2.03
C ILE A 383 -17.10 33.83 -3.41
N ASN A 384 -16.72 34.54 -4.47
CA ASN A 384 -16.76 34.08 -5.86
C ASN A 384 -15.38 33.62 -6.34
N SER A 385 -14.32 33.77 -5.55
CA SER A 385 -12.99 33.29 -5.91
C SER A 385 -13.02 31.81 -6.20
N THR A 386 -12.40 31.42 -7.32
CA THR A 386 -12.26 30.02 -7.71
C THR A 386 -10.86 29.52 -7.42
N PHE A 387 -10.73 28.28 -6.97
CA PHE A 387 -9.43 27.67 -6.73
C PHE A 387 -9.42 26.19 -7.06
N ASP A 388 -8.22 25.64 -7.23
CA ASP A 388 -7.96 24.22 -7.37
C ASP A 388 -6.63 23.84 -6.71
N THR A 389 -6.52 22.56 -6.31
CA THR A 389 -5.34 21.99 -5.68
C THR A 389 -4.96 20.72 -6.40
N ALA A 390 -3.71 20.62 -6.80
CA ALA A 390 -3.14 19.39 -7.33
C ALA A 390 -1.62 19.40 -7.09
N TRP A 391 -1.06 18.21 -6.87
CA TRP A 391 0.33 18.01 -6.43
C TRP A 391 0.63 18.87 -5.20
N ASP A 392 1.66 19.63 -5.22
CA ASP A 392 2.07 20.53 -4.14
C ASP A 392 1.69 21.98 -4.39
N TYR A 393 0.66 22.24 -5.23
CA TYR A 393 0.27 23.60 -5.58
C TYR A 393 -1.20 23.88 -5.32
N VAL A 394 -1.48 25.12 -4.96
CA VAL A 394 -2.81 25.73 -5.00
C VAL A 394 -2.81 26.86 -5.99
N ALA A 395 -3.72 26.82 -6.94
CA ALA A 395 -3.98 27.94 -7.83
C ALA A 395 -5.33 28.58 -7.47
N MET A 396 -5.37 29.90 -7.33
CA MET A 396 -6.57 30.67 -7.03
C MET A 396 -6.71 31.81 -8.05
N ALA A 397 -7.94 32.12 -8.44
CA ALA A 397 -8.21 33.22 -9.32
C ALA A 397 -9.32 34.11 -8.76
N ASN A 398 -9.14 35.41 -8.98
CA ASN A 398 -10.21 36.41 -8.88
C ASN A 398 -10.36 37.12 -10.25
N ASP A 399 -11.13 38.19 -10.29
CA ASP A 399 -11.42 38.94 -11.53
C ASP A 399 -10.18 39.47 -12.27
N SER A 400 -9.03 39.60 -11.61
CA SER A 400 -7.88 40.31 -12.17
C SER A 400 -6.58 39.51 -12.20
N ASN A 401 -6.42 38.54 -11.30
CA ASN A 401 -5.16 37.82 -11.14
C ASN A 401 -5.37 36.38 -10.77
N ILE A 402 -4.36 35.56 -11.05
CA ILE A 402 -4.19 34.20 -10.55
C ILE A 402 -3.02 34.21 -9.58
N TRP A 403 -3.19 33.62 -8.41
CA TRP A 403 -2.13 33.35 -7.45
C TRP A 403 -1.87 31.85 -7.40
N ILE A 404 -0.60 31.48 -7.48
CA ILE A 404 -0.17 30.09 -7.35
C ILE A 404 0.74 30.01 -6.12
N ILE A 405 0.42 29.12 -5.21
CA ILE A 405 1.11 28.91 -3.94
C ILE A 405 1.74 27.52 -3.96
N ASP A 406 3.01 27.44 -3.60
CA ASP A 406 3.71 26.20 -3.33
C ASP A 406 3.39 25.75 -1.89
N LEU A 407 2.70 24.61 -1.75
CA LEU A 407 2.30 24.05 -0.46
C LEU A 407 3.48 23.49 0.34
N THR A 408 4.59 23.19 -0.31
CA THR A 408 5.81 22.74 0.38
C THR A 408 6.57 23.91 1.01
N ASN A 409 6.27 25.15 0.61
CA ASN A 409 6.90 26.38 1.13
C ASN A 409 5.90 27.53 1.27
N LEU A 410 5.00 27.42 2.23
CA LEU A 410 3.92 28.40 2.47
C LEU A 410 4.40 29.83 2.81
N ASN A 411 5.70 30.01 3.13
CA ASN A 411 6.31 31.32 3.39
C ASN A 411 6.89 31.97 2.13
N ALA A 412 6.91 31.28 1.00
CA ALA A 412 7.34 31.86 -0.27
C ALA A 412 6.29 32.86 -0.78
N GLU A 413 6.74 33.85 -1.54
CA GLU A 413 5.83 34.75 -2.26
C GLU A 413 5.11 33.96 -3.37
N PRO A 414 3.77 34.06 -3.47
CA PRO A 414 3.03 33.39 -4.53
C PRO A 414 3.40 33.93 -5.92
N TRP A 415 3.39 33.05 -6.91
CA TRP A 415 3.44 33.53 -8.31
C TRP A 415 2.13 34.23 -8.64
N ILE A 416 2.24 35.37 -9.29
CA ILE A 416 1.06 36.17 -9.67
C ILE A 416 1.02 36.27 -11.19
N LEU A 417 -0.03 35.74 -11.79
CA LEU A 417 -0.27 35.80 -13.23
C LEU A 417 -1.50 36.66 -13.54
N PRO A 418 -1.53 37.40 -14.66
CA PRO A 418 -2.69 38.20 -15.02
C PRO A 418 -3.85 37.33 -15.47
N ALA A 419 -5.06 37.64 -15.03
CA ALA A 419 -6.32 37.04 -15.46
C ALA A 419 -7.34 38.15 -15.76
N ASP A 420 -8.34 37.83 -16.56
CA ASP A 420 -9.46 38.71 -16.86
C ASP A 420 -10.77 37.94 -16.74
N ASN A 421 -11.44 38.13 -15.58
CA ASN A 421 -12.74 37.52 -15.26
C ASN A 421 -12.71 35.98 -15.33
N ALA A 422 -11.79 35.35 -14.59
CA ALA A 422 -11.67 33.89 -14.52
C ALA A 422 -12.85 33.27 -13.75
N THR A 423 -13.61 32.41 -14.41
CA THR A 423 -14.80 31.76 -13.84
C THR A 423 -14.53 30.34 -13.32
N SER A 424 -13.47 29.71 -13.78
CA SER A 424 -13.06 28.37 -13.32
C SER A 424 -11.56 28.20 -13.49
N ILE A 425 -10.92 27.52 -12.55
CA ILE A 425 -9.49 27.23 -12.56
C ILE A 425 -9.28 25.75 -12.27
N ARG A 426 -8.29 25.14 -12.94
CA ARG A 426 -7.82 23.79 -12.67
C ARG A 426 -6.31 23.70 -12.87
N LEU A 427 -5.67 22.88 -12.03
CA LEU A 427 -4.28 22.47 -12.22
C LEU A 427 -4.24 21.17 -13.02
N ALA A 428 -3.29 21.06 -13.94
CA ALA A 428 -3.09 19.87 -14.77
C ALA A 428 -1.60 19.64 -15.02
N GLU A 429 -1.20 18.38 -15.10
CA GLU A 429 0.11 18.02 -15.61
C GLU A 429 0.03 17.97 -17.15
N TRP A 430 0.86 18.79 -17.80
CA TRP A 430 0.85 18.91 -19.26
C TRP A 430 2.16 18.40 -19.84
N PRO A 431 2.15 17.36 -20.67
CA PRO A 431 3.37 16.79 -21.22
C PRO A 431 4.24 17.83 -21.96
N GLY A 432 5.48 17.94 -21.50
CA GLY A 432 6.44 18.89 -22.03
C GLY A 432 6.40 20.30 -21.41
N TYR A 433 5.42 20.57 -20.53
CA TYR A 433 5.28 21.85 -19.82
C TYR A 433 5.25 21.71 -18.29
N GLY A 434 5.14 20.49 -17.78
CA GLY A 434 4.96 20.25 -16.34
C GLY A 434 3.57 20.65 -15.84
N VAL A 435 3.52 21.19 -14.62
CA VAL A 435 2.27 21.68 -14.03
C VAL A 435 1.83 22.96 -14.73
N VAL A 436 0.59 22.98 -15.18
CA VAL A 436 -0.03 24.15 -15.85
C VAL A 436 -1.33 24.52 -15.16
N VAL A 437 -1.66 25.79 -15.26
CA VAL A 437 -2.94 26.33 -14.82
C VAL A 437 -3.85 26.45 -16.04
N LEU A 438 -4.99 25.77 -15.99
CA LEU A 438 -6.06 25.86 -16.98
C LEU A 438 -7.19 26.70 -16.39
N LEU A 439 -7.68 27.67 -17.13
CA LEU A 439 -8.75 28.55 -16.69
C LEU A 439 -9.75 28.84 -17.80
N ILE A 440 -10.97 29.15 -17.37
CA ILE A 440 -11.99 29.73 -18.24
C ILE A 440 -11.98 31.24 -18.03
N GLU A 441 -11.62 31.97 -19.06
CA GLU A 441 -11.53 33.42 -19.06
C GLU A 441 -12.36 33.97 -20.22
N ASN A 442 -13.36 34.77 -19.94
CA ASN A 442 -14.30 35.28 -20.95
C ASN A 442 -14.87 34.15 -21.86
N ASP A 443 -15.28 33.03 -21.26
CA ASP A 443 -15.82 31.83 -21.93
C ASP A 443 -14.82 31.08 -22.86
N ILE A 444 -13.53 31.42 -22.75
CA ILE A 444 -12.46 30.80 -23.52
C ILE A 444 -11.52 30.02 -22.57
N LEU A 445 -11.16 28.83 -23.00
CA LEU A 445 -10.14 28.05 -22.31
C LEU A 445 -8.75 28.64 -22.57
N ARG A 446 -8.05 28.97 -21.49
CA ARG A 446 -6.67 29.43 -21.50
C ARG A 446 -5.81 28.54 -20.62
N GLY A 447 -4.56 28.33 -20.99
CA GLY A 447 -3.59 27.55 -20.20
C GLY A 447 -2.26 28.28 -20.11
N MET A 448 -1.66 28.25 -18.93
CA MET A 448 -0.38 28.88 -18.66
C MET A 448 0.48 27.96 -17.80
N THR A 449 1.80 28.02 -18.03
CA THR A 449 2.77 27.44 -17.10
C THR A 449 2.84 28.25 -15.80
N LEU A 450 3.51 27.74 -14.77
CA LEU A 450 3.73 28.48 -13.53
C LEU A 450 4.55 29.78 -13.76
N ASP A 451 5.36 29.83 -14.81
CA ASP A 451 6.14 31.00 -15.19
C ASP A 451 5.33 32.00 -16.04
N GLY A 452 4.11 31.68 -16.43
CA GLY A 452 3.21 32.55 -17.20
C GLY A 452 3.29 32.36 -18.72
N ASP A 453 4.04 31.40 -19.21
CA ASP A 453 4.08 31.09 -20.64
C ASP A 453 2.77 30.43 -21.10
N GLU A 454 2.24 30.86 -22.24
CA GLU A 454 0.99 30.27 -22.77
C GLU A 454 1.22 28.84 -23.29
N VAL A 455 0.31 27.98 -22.90
CA VAL A 455 0.28 26.57 -23.36
C VAL A 455 -0.66 26.44 -24.53
N PRO A 456 -0.24 25.83 -25.66
CA PRO A 456 -1.10 25.66 -26.82
C PRO A 456 -2.28 24.72 -26.46
N LEU A 457 -3.48 25.24 -26.54
CA LEU A 457 -4.71 24.52 -26.29
C LEU A 457 -5.53 24.34 -27.58
N PRO A 458 -6.34 23.25 -27.66
CA PRO A 458 -7.28 23.11 -28.75
C PRO A 458 -8.29 24.25 -28.74
N GLN A 459 -8.57 24.81 -29.90
CA GLN A 459 -9.56 25.89 -30.03
C GLN A 459 -10.97 25.37 -29.76
N ALA A 460 -11.77 26.16 -29.05
CA ALA A 460 -13.18 25.90 -28.87
C ALA A 460 -13.91 25.92 -30.22
N PRO A 461 -15.01 25.14 -30.35
CA PRO A 461 -15.91 25.31 -31.49
C PRO A 461 -16.39 26.75 -31.58
N SER A 462 -16.41 27.31 -32.78
CA SER A 462 -16.91 28.67 -33.01
C SER A 462 -18.35 28.81 -32.47
N ASN A 463 -18.60 29.84 -31.66
CA ASN A 463 -19.88 30.17 -31.05
C ASN A 463 -20.34 29.25 -29.89
N SER A 464 -19.46 28.52 -29.24
CA SER A 464 -19.79 27.73 -28.07
C SER A 464 -19.19 28.38 -26.82
N GLU A 465 -20.01 28.59 -25.82
CA GLU A 465 -19.62 29.06 -24.49
C GLU A 465 -19.10 27.88 -23.65
N LEU A 466 -17.95 28.02 -23.01
CA LEU A 466 -17.39 27.02 -22.14
C LEU A 466 -17.90 27.22 -20.71
N LEU A 467 -18.63 26.24 -20.19
CA LEU A 467 -19.30 26.32 -18.89
C LEU A 467 -18.52 25.61 -17.77
N ILE A 468 -17.95 24.44 -18.05
CA ILE A 468 -17.29 23.61 -17.04
C ILE A 468 -15.99 23.04 -17.57
N LEU A 469 -14.97 23.14 -16.72
CA LEU A 469 -13.64 22.57 -16.92
C LEU A 469 -13.36 21.55 -15.82
N SER A 470 -13.00 20.32 -16.17
CA SER A 470 -12.59 19.30 -15.24
C SER A 470 -11.38 18.55 -15.77
N VAL A 471 -10.46 18.22 -14.87
CA VAL A 471 -9.24 17.47 -15.18
C VAL A 471 -9.26 16.16 -14.39
N HIS A 472 -8.94 15.07 -15.05
CA HIS A 472 -8.75 13.77 -14.41
C HIS A 472 -7.62 13.01 -15.10
N GLU A 473 -6.56 12.74 -14.36
CA GLU A 473 -5.32 12.16 -14.90
C GLU A 473 -4.83 12.96 -16.13
N ASN A 474 -4.70 12.29 -17.28
CA ASN A 474 -4.28 12.88 -18.55
C ASN A 474 -5.45 13.25 -19.48
N LYS A 475 -6.62 13.52 -18.91
CA LYS A 475 -7.82 13.87 -19.67
C LYS A 475 -8.38 15.20 -19.19
N LEU A 476 -8.77 15.99 -20.15
CA LEU A 476 -9.45 17.26 -19.94
C LEU A 476 -10.88 17.11 -20.46
N ALA A 477 -11.84 17.28 -19.55
CA ALA A 477 -13.26 17.31 -19.91
C ALA A 477 -13.73 18.76 -19.95
N LEU A 478 -14.33 19.14 -21.05
CA LEU A 478 -14.91 20.46 -21.29
C LEU A 478 -16.38 20.32 -21.52
N THR A 479 -17.21 21.14 -20.87
CA THR A 479 -18.63 21.22 -21.15
C THR A 479 -18.95 22.55 -21.76
N TYR A 480 -19.36 22.54 -23.00
CA TYR A 480 -19.83 23.70 -23.74
C TYR A 480 -21.36 23.83 -23.66
N SER A 481 -21.87 24.99 -23.98
CA SER A 481 -23.32 25.26 -23.95
C SER A 481 -24.12 24.36 -24.89
N ASP A 482 -23.51 23.86 -25.95
CA ASP A 482 -24.14 23.01 -26.96
C ASP A 482 -23.77 21.52 -26.83
N LYS A 483 -22.57 21.19 -26.35
CA LYS A 483 -22.09 19.80 -26.21
C LYS A 483 -20.88 19.65 -25.30
N PRO A 484 -20.72 18.49 -24.65
CA PRO A 484 -19.48 18.16 -23.95
C PRO A 484 -18.39 17.68 -24.92
N ALA A 485 -17.12 17.88 -24.55
CA ALA A 485 -15.96 17.35 -25.25
C ALA A 485 -14.95 16.78 -24.25
N ILE A 486 -14.23 15.73 -24.64
CA ILE A 486 -13.11 15.17 -23.87
C ILE A 486 -11.84 15.27 -24.70
N ILE A 487 -10.80 15.84 -24.13
CA ILE A 487 -9.50 15.99 -24.74
C ILE A 487 -8.47 15.21 -23.91
N ARG A 488 -7.66 14.40 -24.56
CA ARG A 488 -6.54 13.74 -23.90
C ARG A 488 -5.34 14.68 -23.88
N LEU A 489 -4.81 14.98 -22.72
CA LEU A 489 -3.58 15.73 -22.54
C LEU A 489 -2.40 14.95 -23.18
N GLY A 490 -1.46 15.65 -23.82
CA GLY A 490 -0.31 15.04 -24.49
C GLY A 490 -0.52 14.68 -25.96
N GLN A 491 -1.69 14.87 -26.52
CA GLN A 491 -1.93 14.79 -27.98
C GLN A 491 -1.87 16.16 -28.67
N ILE A 492 -1.17 17.10 -28.04
CA ILE A 492 -1.02 18.46 -28.52
C ILE A 492 -0.10 18.48 -29.73
N GLY A 493 -0.62 18.94 -30.85
CA GLY A 493 0.02 18.94 -32.17
C GLY A 493 -0.83 18.22 -33.22
N ARG A 494 -1.86 17.50 -32.79
CA ARG A 494 -2.95 17.04 -33.67
C ARG A 494 -4.24 17.65 -33.14
N THR A 495 -4.56 18.82 -33.63
CA THR A 495 -5.85 19.49 -33.45
C THR A 495 -6.96 18.66 -34.06
N SER A 496 -7.40 17.64 -33.35
CA SER A 496 -8.69 17.03 -33.58
C SER A 496 -9.43 17.13 -32.27
N LEU A 497 -10.22 18.16 -32.11
CA LEU A 497 -11.46 18.06 -31.35
C LEU A 497 -12.14 16.80 -31.88
N PHE A 498 -12.25 15.77 -31.05
CA PHE A 498 -13.03 14.60 -31.41
C PHE A 498 -14.47 15.08 -31.59
N ASP A 499 -14.93 15.04 -32.82
CA ASP A 499 -16.30 15.38 -33.14
C ASP A 499 -17.21 14.45 -32.29
N SER A 500 -18.15 15.05 -31.62
CA SER A 500 -19.02 14.44 -30.58
C SER A 500 -19.90 13.30 -31.06
N GLY A 501 -19.68 12.78 -32.26
CA GLY A 501 -20.39 11.62 -32.81
C GLY A 501 -20.10 10.28 -32.15
N SER A 502 -19.10 10.16 -31.26
CA SER A 502 -18.71 8.90 -30.62
C SER A 502 -18.88 8.90 -29.10
N TYR A 503 -19.89 9.58 -28.59
CA TYR A 503 -20.22 9.53 -27.18
C TYR A 503 -20.84 8.19 -26.81
N HIS A 504 -20.12 7.34 -26.13
CA HIS A 504 -20.72 6.32 -25.27
C HIS A 504 -20.80 6.93 -23.87
N GLY A 505 -22.01 7.25 -23.47
CA GLY A 505 -22.30 7.74 -22.13
C GLY A 505 -21.77 6.80 -21.07
N ALA A 506 -21.14 7.35 -20.03
CA ALA A 506 -20.83 6.67 -18.81
C ALA A 506 -22.10 6.52 -17.96
#